data_c3d548e5271b4bedeb9614a7888b7c3f
#
_entry.id   c3d548e5271b4bedeb9614a7888b7c3f
#
_cell.length_a   1.000
_cell.length_b   1.000
_cell.length_c   1.000
_cell.angle_alpha   90.00
_cell.angle_beta   90.00
_cell.angle_gamma   90.00
#
_symmetry.space_group_name_H-M   'P 1'
#
loop_
_entity.id
_entity.type
_entity.pdbx_description
1 polymer ?
#
loop_
_entity_poly.entity_id
_entity_poly.type
_entity_poly.pdbx_seq_one_letter_code
_entity_poly.pdbx_strand_id
1 'polypeptide(L)'
;MRKMLLGLALVAGLTTAASAQTLRYGMTLPQGDNADFKAASAFKEYVEFKTGGKVKVEIYPSNQLGGERQMAEQVRDGALDIAFVADGALGGFYPKIQVFAIPYMFDSAPIAWEVLRGPVVAGIAEDIHKSIGFTVLNFSENGFRDFTNSKHPIRNPDDMKGLKMRTMESPVYIKMMQSMGSAATPINAAEMVMALQQNVVDGQENAPSTINMLGIADVQKFMSTDDHVFSAMLLVMADDSLAKLTPDQRKIVHDAAMLQASVNNSERARSTRANIEAIKAKGVEVYITSPAEKEQFKALSQAPVIEYIRSVVGNELVDSMLADVKRARKVVYGE
;
A
#
# COMPACT_ATOMS: atom_id res chain seq x y z
N MET A 1 -56.90 -3.33 -63.11
CA MET A 1 -55.45 -3.15 -62.89
C MET A 1 -55.24 -2.76 -61.43
N ARG A 2 -54.93 -3.72 -60.54
CA ARG A 2 -54.68 -3.51 -59.10
C ARG A 2 -53.17 -3.29 -58.86
N LYS A 3 -52.78 -2.12 -58.38
CA LYS A 3 -51.45 -1.82 -58.02
C LYS A 3 -51.20 -2.32 -56.58
N MET A 4 -50.38 -3.34 -56.40
CA MET A 4 -49.87 -3.78 -55.13
C MET A 4 -48.73 -2.83 -54.69
N LEU A 5 -48.91 -2.12 -53.59
CA LEU A 5 -47.86 -1.37 -52.90
C LEU A 5 -47.18 -2.32 -51.87
N LEU A 6 -45.94 -2.72 -52.15
CA LEU A 6 -45.07 -3.38 -51.13
C LEU A 6 -44.55 -2.31 -50.18
N GLY A 7 -45.05 -2.36 -48.95
CA GLY A 7 -44.43 -1.57 -47.83
C GLY A 7 -43.19 -2.26 -47.32
N LEU A 8 -42.03 -1.63 -47.49
CA LEU A 8 -40.73 -2.05 -46.89
C LEU A 8 -40.67 -1.54 -45.43
N ALA A 9 -40.91 -2.43 -44.46
CA ALA A 9 -40.76 -2.09 -43.05
C ALA A 9 -39.23 -2.07 -42.69
N LEU A 10 -38.70 -0.88 -42.53
CA LEU A 10 -37.33 -0.65 -42.04
C LEU A 10 -37.32 -0.92 -40.52
N VAL A 11 -36.83 -2.09 -40.08
CA VAL A 11 -36.59 -2.39 -38.67
C VAL A 11 -35.30 -1.67 -38.29
N ALA A 12 -35.43 -0.46 -37.75
CA ALA A 12 -34.33 0.24 -37.10
C ALA A 12 -33.98 -0.49 -35.79
N GLY A 13 -32.94 -1.33 -35.83
CA GLY A 13 -32.36 -1.92 -34.64
C GLY A 13 -31.78 -0.81 -33.77
N LEU A 14 -32.47 -0.43 -32.71
CA LEU A 14 -31.93 0.38 -31.64
C LEU A 14 -30.85 -0.43 -30.94
N THR A 15 -29.57 -0.31 -31.38
CA THR A 15 -28.40 -0.70 -30.59
C THR A 15 -28.33 0.29 -29.44
N THR A 16 -28.89 -0.09 -28.28
CA THR A 16 -28.59 0.61 -27.04
C THR A 16 -27.06 0.49 -26.84
N ALA A 17 -26.33 1.57 -27.09
CA ALA A 17 -24.95 1.67 -26.69
C ALA A 17 -24.93 1.50 -25.17
N ALA A 18 -24.53 0.33 -24.71
CA ALA A 18 -24.30 0.11 -23.28
C ALA A 18 -23.27 1.15 -22.83
N SER A 19 -23.67 2.09 -21.97
CA SER A 19 -22.76 3.07 -21.39
C SER A 19 -21.59 2.33 -20.74
N ALA A 20 -20.37 2.73 -21.09
CA ALA A 20 -19.19 2.15 -20.47
C ALA A 20 -19.25 2.41 -18.96
N GLN A 21 -19.05 1.36 -18.17
CA GLN A 21 -18.92 1.51 -16.71
C GLN A 21 -17.54 2.10 -16.42
N THR A 22 -17.49 3.20 -15.68
CA THR A 22 -16.23 3.82 -15.27
C THR A 22 -15.92 3.46 -13.82
N LEU A 23 -14.72 2.93 -13.57
CA LEU A 23 -14.18 2.65 -12.25
C LEU A 23 -13.19 3.76 -11.88
N ARG A 24 -13.43 4.46 -10.78
CA ARG A 24 -12.54 5.49 -10.23
C ARG A 24 -11.52 4.81 -9.34
N TYR A 25 -10.24 5.05 -9.61
CA TYR A 25 -9.10 4.45 -8.93
C TYR A 25 -8.29 5.54 -8.20
N GLY A 26 -8.38 5.59 -6.87
CA GLY A 26 -7.64 6.54 -6.03
C GLY A 26 -6.29 6.00 -5.58
N MET A 27 -5.26 6.86 -5.55
CA MET A 27 -3.92 6.50 -5.07
C MET A 27 -3.13 7.71 -4.54
N THR A 28 -2.09 7.42 -3.74
CA THR A 28 -1.28 8.45 -3.06
C THR A 28 -0.19 9.05 -3.92
N LEU A 29 0.61 8.21 -4.60
CA LEU A 29 1.75 8.71 -5.37
C LEU A 29 1.31 9.50 -6.62
N PRO A 30 2.13 10.48 -7.06
CA PRO A 30 1.81 11.28 -8.24
C PRO A 30 1.90 10.47 -9.53
N GLN A 31 1.28 11.00 -10.58
CA GLN A 31 1.50 10.53 -11.94
C GLN A 31 2.98 10.65 -12.31
N GLY A 32 3.56 9.60 -12.92
CA GLY A 32 4.94 9.64 -13.37
C GLY A 32 5.66 8.30 -13.33
N ASP A 33 6.99 8.35 -13.35
CA ASP A 33 7.86 7.18 -13.36
C ASP A 33 8.06 6.61 -11.93
N ASN A 34 7.00 6.03 -11.38
CA ASN A 34 7.03 5.32 -10.10
C ASN A 34 6.23 4.02 -10.18
N ALA A 35 6.53 3.10 -9.25
CA ALA A 35 5.97 1.77 -9.22
C ALA A 35 4.44 1.76 -9.15
N ASP A 36 3.85 2.61 -8.29
CA ASP A 36 2.41 2.62 -8.04
C ASP A 36 1.64 3.11 -9.27
N PHE A 37 2.11 4.19 -9.92
CA PHE A 37 1.42 4.72 -11.09
C PHE A 37 1.57 3.79 -12.31
N LYS A 38 2.74 3.15 -12.49
CA LYS A 38 2.93 2.12 -13.52
C LYS A 38 2.00 0.93 -13.29
N ALA A 39 1.88 0.49 -12.05
CA ALA A 39 1.00 -0.61 -11.69
C ALA A 39 -0.48 -0.27 -11.92
N ALA A 40 -0.92 0.93 -11.51
CA ALA A 40 -2.27 1.42 -11.79
C ALA A 40 -2.55 1.56 -13.29
N SER A 41 -1.56 2.03 -14.08
CA SER A 41 -1.66 2.12 -15.54
C SER A 41 -1.80 0.74 -16.18
N ALA A 42 -1.00 -0.24 -15.74
CA ALA A 42 -1.10 -1.62 -16.22
C ALA A 42 -2.48 -2.23 -15.92
N PHE A 43 -3.03 -2.00 -14.72
CA PHE A 43 -4.39 -2.39 -14.37
C PHE A 43 -5.42 -1.77 -15.32
N LYS A 44 -5.36 -0.44 -15.51
CA LYS A 44 -6.24 0.30 -16.40
C LYS A 44 -6.20 -0.25 -17.82
N GLU A 45 -5.01 -0.33 -18.41
CA GLU A 45 -4.80 -0.79 -19.78
C GLU A 45 -5.32 -2.21 -20.00
N TYR A 46 -5.07 -3.11 -19.05
CA TYR A 46 -5.55 -4.48 -19.11
C TYR A 46 -7.08 -4.56 -19.07
N VAL A 47 -7.71 -3.88 -18.11
CA VAL A 47 -9.18 -3.86 -17.97
C VAL A 47 -9.82 -3.28 -19.22
N GLU A 48 -9.38 -2.11 -19.68
CA GLU A 48 -9.96 -1.43 -20.83
C GLU A 48 -9.80 -2.25 -22.12
N PHE A 49 -8.62 -2.82 -22.34
CA PHE A 49 -8.34 -3.67 -23.51
C PHE A 49 -9.19 -4.94 -23.50
N LYS A 50 -9.17 -5.69 -22.40
CA LYS A 50 -9.87 -7.00 -22.30
C LYS A 50 -11.39 -6.88 -22.31
N THR A 51 -11.93 -5.75 -21.84
CA THR A 51 -13.38 -5.51 -21.89
C THR A 51 -13.83 -4.87 -23.21
N GLY A 52 -12.92 -4.59 -24.15
CA GLY A 52 -13.23 -3.85 -25.38
C GLY A 52 -13.77 -2.45 -25.09
N GLY A 53 -13.27 -1.81 -24.01
CA GLY A 53 -13.68 -0.48 -23.58
C GLY A 53 -15.04 -0.40 -22.89
N LYS A 54 -15.69 -1.54 -22.59
CA LYS A 54 -16.96 -1.57 -21.83
C LYS A 54 -16.77 -1.21 -20.35
N VAL A 55 -15.57 -1.43 -19.80
CA VAL A 55 -15.17 -0.94 -18.48
C VAL A 55 -14.00 0.02 -18.69
N LYS A 56 -14.13 1.23 -18.17
CA LYS A 56 -13.11 2.27 -18.17
C LYS A 56 -12.53 2.40 -16.76
N VAL A 57 -11.26 2.81 -16.66
CA VAL A 57 -10.61 3.10 -15.37
C VAL A 57 -10.05 4.51 -15.40
N GLU A 58 -10.47 5.32 -14.45
CA GLU A 58 -9.95 6.67 -14.26
C GLU A 58 -9.07 6.71 -13.01
N ILE A 59 -7.78 7.04 -13.19
CA ILE A 59 -6.81 7.08 -12.10
C ILE A 59 -6.76 8.50 -11.53
N TYR A 60 -6.91 8.60 -10.20
CA TYR A 60 -6.85 9.83 -9.41
C TYR A 60 -5.61 9.77 -8.49
N PRO A 61 -4.44 10.24 -8.95
CA PRO A 61 -3.19 10.22 -8.20
C PRO A 61 -3.10 11.38 -7.19
N SER A 62 -1.98 11.47 -6.46
CA SER A 62 -1.63 12.59 -5.58
C SER A 62 -2.67 12.91 -4.49
N ASN A 63 -3.30 11.89 -3.93
CA ASN A 63 -4.34 12.04 -2.91
C ASN A 63 -5.54 12.95 -3.33
N GLN A 64 -5.84 13.04 -4.64
CA GLN A 64 -6.94 13.87 -5.16
C GLN A 64 -8.30 13.52 -4.56
N LEU A 65 -8.47 12.28 -4.10
CA LEU A 65 -9.70 11.78 -3.47
C LEU A 65 -9.58 11.67 -1.93
N GLY A 66 -8.57 12.32 -1.34
CA GLY A 66 -8.31 12.28 0.10
C GLY A 66 -7.13 11.37 0.47
N GLY A 67 -6.80 11.31 1.77
CA GLY A 67 -5.77 10.41 2.29
C GLY A 67 -6.18 8.93 2.19
N GLU A 68 -5.23 8.02 2.37
CA GLU A 68 -5.44 6.58 2.16
C GLU A 68 -6.58 6.00 3.01
N ARG A 69 -6.66 6.38 4.28
CA ARG A 69 -7.75 5.98 5.15
C ARG A 69 -9.11 6.48 4.63
N GLN A 70 -9.18 7.75 4.23
CA GLN A 70 -10.40 8.33 3.67
C GLN A 70 -10.82 7.64 2.37
N MET A 71 -9.86 7.30 1.50
CA MET A 71 -10.13 6.53 0.28
C MET A 71 -10.66 5.14 0.60
N ALA A 72 -10.08 4.43 1.58
CA ALA A 72 -10.58 3.12 2.00
C ALA A 72 -12.01 3.19 2.60
N GLU A 73 -12.30 4.23 3.39
CA GLU A 73 -13.65 4.50 3.90
C GLU A 73 -14.64 4.78 2.76
N GLN A 74 -14.24 5.57 1.75
CA GLN A 74 -15.06 5.82 0.55
C GLN A 74 -15.31 4.53 -0.26
N VAL A 75 -14.33 3.62 -0.35
CA VAL A 75 -14.52 2.31 -1.00
C VAL A 75 -15.52 1.47 -0.21
N ARG A 76 -15.40 1.40 1.10
CA ARG A 76 -16.36 0.71 1.97
C ARG A 76 -17.79 1.23 1.78
N ASP A 77 -17.94 2.54 1.68
CA ASP A 77 -19.24 3.22 1.57
C ASP A 77 -19.77 3.27 0.12
N GLY A 78 -19.04 2.69 -0.85
CA GLY A 78 -19.40 2.68 -2.29
C GLY A 78 -19.25 4.04 -2.99
N ALA A 79 -18.66 5.03 -2.34
CA ALA A 79 -18.42 6.37 -2.90
C ALA A 79 -17.18 6.41 -3.83
N LEU A 80 -16.27 5.45 -3.71
CA LEU A 80 -15.11 5.23 -4.58
C LEU A 80 -15.08 3.77 -5.01
N ASP A 81 -14.71 3.50 -6.27
CA ASP A 81 -14.74 2.13 -6.79
C ASP A 81 -13.51 1.32 -6.37
N ILE A 82 -12.32 1.92 -6.49
CA ILE A 82 -11.02 1.27 -6.22
C ILE A 82 -10.11 2.24 -5.46
N ALA A 83 -9.39 1.73 -4.46
CA ALA A 83 -8.31 2.47 -3.82
C ALA A 83 -7.05 1.59 -3.69
N PHE A 84 -5.88 2.21 -3.83
CA PHE A 84 -4.59 1.60 -3.59
C PHE A 84 -3.97 2.23 -2.35
N VAL A 85 -3.96 1.49 -1.25
CA VAL A 85 -3.70 2.03 0.10
C VAL A 85 -2.69 1.17 0.86
N ALA A 86 -1.89 1.80 1.71
CA ALA A 86 -0.96 1.09 2.59
C ALA A 86 -1.70 0.38 3.76
N ASP A 87 -1.15 -0.75 4.20
CA ASP A 87 -1.64 -1.54 5.34
C ASP A 87 -1.84 -0.69 6.60
N GLY A 88 -0.89 0.20 6.90
CA GLY A 88 -0.96 1.09 8.06
C GLY A 88 -2.16 2.04 8.05
N ALA A 89 -2.68 2.42 6.89
CA ALA A 89 -3.86 3.27 6.80
C ALA A 89 -5.14 2.57 7.29
N LEU A 90 -5.17 1.23 7.26
CA LEU A 90 -6.29 0.42 7.72
C LEU A 90 -6.21 0.09 9.22
N GLY A 91 -5.05 0.28 9.88
CA GLY A 91 -4.79 -0.18 11.24
C GLY A 91 -5.75 0.34 12.31
N GLY A 92 -6.34 1.52 12.06
CA GLY A 92 -7.29 2.15 12.98
C GLY A 92 -8.71 1.56 12.92
N PHE A 93 -9.13 0.95 11.81
CA PHE A 93 -10.48 0.39 11.68
C PHE A 93 -10.50 -1.11 11.34
N TYR A 94 -9.36 -1.69 10.96
CA TYR A 94 -9.18 -3.13 10.84
C TYR A 94 -7.91 -3.58 11.59
N PRO A 95 -8.00 -3.85 12.90
CA PRO A 95 -6.84 -4.11 13.74
C PRO A 95 -5.96 -5.30 13.30
N LYS A 96 -6.53 -6.34 12.69
CA LYS A 96 -5.77 -7.54 12.26
C LYS A 96 -4.69 -7.22 11.21
N ILE A 97 -4.84 -6.13 10.44
CA ILE A 97 -3.83 -5.70 9.46
C ILE A 97 -2.49 -5.33 10.13
N GLN A 98 -2.52 -4.96 11.42
CA GLN A 98 -1.33 -4.56 12.17
C GLN A 98 -0.28 -5.68 12.29
N VAL A 99 -0.64 -6.94 12.00
CA VAL A 99 0.31 -8.06 11.99
C VAL A 99 1.43 -7.89 10.96
N PHE A 100 1.22 -7.12 9.90
CA PHE A 100 2.28 -6.81 8.92
C PHE A 100 3.35 -5.88 9.49
N ALA A 101 3.01 -5.06 10.48
CA ALA A 101 3.90 -4.07 11.08
C ALA A 101 4.78 -4.62 12.21
N ILE A 102 4.95 -5.94 12.33
CA ILE A 102 5.94 -6.54 13.25
C ILE A 102 7.34 -6.11 12.77
N PRO A 103 8.10 -5.36 13.60
CA PRO A 103 9.42 -4.86 13.19
C PRO A 103 10.38 -6.01 12.87
N TYR A 104 11.18 -5.85 11.80
CA TYR A 104 12.21 -6.81 11.38
C TYR A 104 11.68 -8.24 11.19
N MET A 105 10.41 -8.39 10.81
CA MET A 105 9.78 -9.70 10.57
C MET A 105 10.28 -10.34 9.27
N PHE A 106 10.52 -9.55 8.26
CA PHE A 106 10.97 -10.00 6.94
C PHE A 106 12.45 -9.64 6.72
N ASP A 107 13.22 -10.59 6.21
CA ASP A 107 14.63 -10.39 5.90
C ASP A 107 14.85 -9.88 4.47
N SER A 108 13.85 -10.07 3.60
CA SER A 108 13.93 -9.64 2.20
C SER A 108 12.55 -9.55 1.54
N ALA A 109 12.47 -8.77 0.46
CA ALA A 109 11.26 -8.62 -0.33
C ALA A 109 10.71 -9.95 -0.90
N PRO A 110 11.53 -10.90 -1.43
CA PRO A 110 11.03 -12.19 -1.89
C PRO A 110 10.29 -13.00 -0.80
N ILE A 111 10.78 -12.97 0.45
CA ILE A 111 10.09 -13.61 1.58
C ILE A 111 8.75 -12.92 1.84
N ALA A 112 8.73 -11.57 1.88
CA ALA A 112 7.50 -10.82 2.06
C ALA A 112 6.48 -11.12 0.94
N TRP A 113 6.91 -11.13 -0.33
CA TRP A 113 6.02 -11.46 -1.46
C TRP A 113 5.45 -12.89 -1.39
N GLU A 114 6.23 -13.85 -0.90
CA GLU A 114 5.76 -15.22 -0.72
C GLU A 114 4.68 -15.29 0.38
N VAL A 115 4.86 -14.54 1.48
CA VAL A 115 3.85 -14.42 2.55
C VAL A 115 2.61 -13.69 2.06
N LEU A 116 2.75 -12.59 1.29
CA LEU A 116 1.62 -11.84 0.75
C LEU A 116 0.71 -12.69 -0.17
N ARG A 117 1.25 -13.76 -0.76
CA ARG A 117 0.50 -14.73 -1.56
C ARG A 117 0.08 -15.97 -0.77
N GLY A 118 0.46 -16.03 0.51
CA GLY A 118 0.25 -17.17 1.39
C GLY A 118 -1.15 -17.26 1.98
N PRO A 119 -1.45 -18.39 2.65
CA PRO A 119 -2.79 -18.67 3.18
C PRO A 119 -3.21 -17.72 4.31
N VAL A 120 -2.27 -17.24 5.14
CA VAL A 120 -2.56 -16.31 6.22
C VAL A 120 -3.11 -15.00 5.67
N VAL A 121 -2.47 -14.47 4.62
CA VAL A 121 -2.88 -13.22 3.98
C VAL A 121 -4.18 -13.39 3.20
N ALA A 122 -4.41 -14.54 2.57
CA ALA A 122 -5.71 -14.87 1.97
C ALA A 122 -6.83 -14.88 3.01
N GLY A 123 -6.58 -15.44 4.21
CA GLY A 123 -7.51 -15.38 5.33
C GLY A 123 -7.79 -13.96 5.83
N ILE A 124 -6.78 -13.10 5.86
CA ILE A 124 -6.94 -11.67 6.18
C ILE A 124 -7.81 -10.98 5.12
N ALA A 125 -7.59 -11.22 3.83
CA ALA A 125 -8.42 -10.66 2.75
C ALA A 125 -9.89 -11.05 2.89
N GLU A 126 -10.16 -12.33 3.18
CA GLU A 126 -11.53 -12.83 3.40
C GLU A 126 -12.18 -12.22 4.64
N ASP A 127 -11.42 -12.06 5.73
CA ASP A 127 -11.91 -11.43 6.95
C ASP A 127 -12.19 -9.93 6.76
N ILE A 128 -11.36 -9.21 6.00
CA ILE A 128 -11.62 -7.81 5.60
C ILE A 128 -12.94 -7.72 4.84
N HIS A 129 -13.14 -8.57 3.83
CA HIS A 129 -14.39 -8.59 3.05
C HIS A 129 -15.61 -8.79 3.94
N LYS A 130 -15.55 -9.74 4.89
CA LYS A 130 -16.67 -10.06 5.79
C LYS A 130 -16.94 -8.99 6.86
N SER A 131 -15.89 -8.35 7.39
CA SER A 131 -15.97 -7.47 8.55
C SER A 131 -16.03 -5.98 8.19
N ILE A 132 -15.42 -5.59 7.05
CA ILE A 132 -15.33 -4.20 6.60
C ILE A 132 -16.30 -3.90 5.46
N GLY A 133 -16.53 -4.85 4.53
CA GLY A 133 -17.48 -4.72 3.42
C GLY A 133 -16.86 -4.15 2.15
N PHE A 134 -15.60 -4.49 1.85
CA PHE A 134 -14.99 -4.32 0.54
C PHE A 134 -14.09 -5.51 0.19
N THR A 135 -13.87 -5.72 -1.09
CA THR A 135 -13.01 -6.80 -1.60
C THR A 135 -11.54 -6.35 -1.71
N VAL A 136 -10.61 -7.12 -1.13
CA VAL A 136 -9.19 -6.98 -1.40
C VAL A 136 -8.85 -7.77 -2.66
N LEU A 137 -8.48 -7.08 -3.74
CA LEU A 137 -8.14 -7.70 -5.03
C LEU A 137 -6.73 -8.28 -5.03
N ASN A 138 -5.78 -7.62 -4.35
CA ASN A 138 -4.42 -8.10 -4.15
C ASN A 138 -3.73 -7.42 -2.98
N PHE A 139 -2.61 -8.02 -2.55
CA PHE A 139 -1.56 -7.40 -1.75
C PHE A 139 -0.29 -7.28 -2.61
N SER A 140 0.43 -6.17 -2.44
CA SER A 140 1.70 -5.92 -3.11
C SER A 140 2.66 -5.15 -2.20
N GLU A 141 3.82 -4.79 -2.69
CA GLU A 141 4.86 -4.12 -1.91
C GLU A 141 4.63 -2.61 -1.82
N ASN A 142 4.63 -2.05 -0.60
CA ASN A 142 4.99 -0.65 -0.36
C ASN A 142 6.51 -0.53 -0.22
N GLY A 143 7.13 -1.48 0.47
CA GLY A 143 8.57 -1.65 0.64
C GLY A 143 9.02 -1.65 2.08
N PHE A 144 10.31 -1.90 2.29
CA PHE A 144 10.97 -1.69 3.55
C PHE A 144 11.03 -0.19 3.85
N ARG A 145 10.77 0.15 5.10
CA ARG A 145 10.63 1.53 5.55
C ARG A 145 11.83 1.96 6.35
N ASP A 146 12.25 3.17 6.12
CA ASP A 146 13.46 3.80 6.60
C ASP A 146 13.12 5.12 7.32
N PHE A 147 13.90 5.48 8.35
CA PHE A 147 13.71 6.74 9.05
C PHE A 147 14.26 7.93 8.28
N THR A 148 13.52 9.04 8.26
CA THR A 148 14.07 10.37 7.92
C THR A 148 13.78 11.38 9.01
N ASN A 149 14.67 12.38 9.17
CA ASN A 149 14.44 13.50 10.09
C ASN A 149 15.25 14.74 9.68
N SER A 150 14.95 15.89 10.31
CA SER A 150 15.63 17.18 10.06
C SER A 150 16.68 17.54 11.12
N LYS A 151 16.94 16.69 12.14
CA LYS A 151 17.75 17.03 13.31
C LYS A 151 19.16 16.46 13.27
N HIS A 152 19.30 15.15 13.17
CA HIS A 152 20.57 14.41 13.23
C HIS A 152 20.45 13.01 12.62
N PRO A 153 21.57 12.36 12.24
CA PRO A 153 21.55 10.97 11.80
C PRO A 153 21.03 10.04 12.92
N ILE A 154 20.24 9.04 12.53
CA ILE A 154 19.79 7.96 13.42
C ILE A 154 20.67 6.73 13.14
N ARG A 155 21.55 6.37 14.07
CA ARG A 155 22.50 5.25 13.95
C ARG A 155 22.20 4.12 14.92
N ASN A 156 21.56 4.46 16.02
CA ASN A 156 21.18 3.52 17.09
C ASN A 156 19.88 4.02 17.75
N PRO A 157 19.21 3.20 18.57
CA PRO A 157 17.94 3.58 19.20
C PRO A 157 18.03 4.82 20.12
N ASP A 158 19.19 5.14 20.68
CA ASP A 158 19.32 6.33 21.53
C ASP A 158 19.14 7.62 20.72
N ASP A 159 19.48 7.60 19.44
CA ASP A 159 19.25 8.72 18.52
C ASP A 159 17.76 8.97 18.22
N MET A 160 16.88 8.03 18.56
CA MET A 160 15.42 8.24 18.42
C MET A 160 14.83 9.04 19.58
N LYS A 161 15.54 9.10 20.73
CA LYS A 161 15.02 9.76 21.93
C LYS A 161 14.77 11.25 21.70
N GLY A 162 13.59 11.70 22.05
CA GLY A 162 13.18 13.09 21.94
C GLY A 162 12.77 13.57 20.54
N LEU A 163 12.96 12.76 19.50
CA LEU A 163 12.42 13.07 18.18
C LEU A 163 10.88 12.97 18.17
N LYS A 164 10.24 13.89 17.48
CA LYS A 164 8.82 13.87 17.16
C LYS A 164 8.67 13.21 15.80
N MET A 165 8.26 11.95 15.77
CA MET A 165 8.12 11.20 14.54
C MET A 165 6.66 11.16 14.08
N ARG A 166 6.42 11.51 12.82
CA ARG A 166 5.14 11.24 12.17
C ARG A 166 5.01 9.75 11.91
N THR A 167 3.84 9.21 12.16
CA THR A 167 3.48 7.84 11.78
C THR A 167 2.22 7.84 10.90
N MET A 168 1.97 6.72 10.24
CA MET A 168 0.63 6.45 9.70
C MET A 168 -0.40 6.43 10.84
N GLU A 169 -1.69 6.54 10.50
CA GLU A 169 -2.81 6.53 11.45
C GLU A 169 -3.07 5.11 12.00
N SER A 170 -2.01 4.50 12.51
CA SER A 170 -2.00 3.11 12.97
C SER A 170 -1.39 2.99 14.37
N PRO A 171 -2.14 2.41 15.33
CA PRO A 171 -1.68 2.27 16.71
C PRO A 171 -0.38 1.48 16.86
N VAL A 172 -0.14 0.49 16.00
CA VAL A 172 1.11 -0.31 16.04
C VAL A 172 2.34 0.53 15.69
N TYR A 173 2.25 1.46 14.73
CA TYR A 173 3.36 2.35 14.40
C TYR A 173 3.64 3.35 15.52
N ILE A 174 2.60 3.83 16.21
CA ILE A 174 2.74 4.63 17.42
C ILE A 174 3.50 3.84 18.49
N LYS A 175 3.09 2.60 18.75
CA LYS A 175 3.74 1.71 19.71
C LYS A 175 5.20 1.44 19.36
N MET A 176 5.50 1.22 18.09
CA MET A 176 6.86 1.01 17.59
C MET A 176 7.76 2.22 17.87
N MET A 177 7.33 3.44 17.51
CA MET A 177 8.10 4.66 17.78
C MET A 177 8.33 4.86 19.27
N GLN A 178 7.29 4.67 20.09
CA GLN A 178 7.38 4.80 21.54
C GLN A 178 8.35 3.78 22.16
N SER A 179 8.42 2.55 21.64
CA SER A 179 9.36 1.53 22.13
C SER A 179 10.83 1.90 21.88
N MET A 180 11.09 2.75 20.89
CA MET A 180 12.41 3.29 20.58
C MET A 180 12.68 4.66 21.23
N GLY A 181 11.73 5.18 22.05
CA GLY A 181 11.91 6.42 22.82
C GLY A 181 11.56 7.71 22.10
N SER A 182 10.96 7.65 20.91
CA SER A 182 10.48 8.85 20.21
C SER A 182 9.01 9.14 20.51
N ALA A 183 8.61 10.40 20.38
CA ALA A 183 7.21 10.80 20.36
C ALA A 183 6.60 10.50 18.97
N ALA A 184 5.40 9.91 18.95
CA ALA A 184 4.71 9.56 17.72
C ALA A 184 3.46 10.40 17.51
N THR A 185 3.30 10.98 16.32
CA THR A 185 2.13 11.76 15.93
C THR A 185 1.52 11.16 14.66
N PRO A 186 0.31 10.58 14.73
CA PRO A 186 -0.36 10.06 13.54
C PRO A 186 -0.85 11.22 12.67
N ILE A 187 -0.39 11.24 11.42
CA ILE A 187 -0.78 12.21 10.39
C ILE A 187 -0.95 11.46 9.07
N ASN A 188 -2.03 11.73 8.33
CA ASN A 188 -2.27 11.08 7.06
C ASN A 188 -1.21 11.48 6.00
N ALA A 189 -1.09 10.67 4.93
CA ALA A 189 -0.04 10.87 3.92
C ALA A 189 -0.19 12.20 3.16
N ALA A 190 -1.41 12.71 2.96
CA ALA A 190 -1.65 13.95 2.24
C ALA A 190 -1.16 15.19 3.00
N GLU A 191 -1.10 15.14 4.33
CA GLU A 191 -0.70 16.26 5.20
C GLU A 191 0.75 16.15 5.67
N MET A 192 1.39 14.98 5.48
CA MET A 192 2.70 14.65 6.04
C MET A 192 3.79 15.64 5.64
N VAL A 193 3.92 15.95 4.36
CA VAL A 193 5.00 16.84 3.86
C VAL A 193 4.85 18.24 4.44
N MET A 194 3.62 18.75 4.53
CA MET A 194 3.35 20.04 5.15
C MET A 194 3.70 20.06 6.64
N ALA A 195 3.36 18.99 7.37
CA ALA A 195 3.70 18.86 8.79
C ALA A 195 5.21 18.83 9.04
N LEU A 196 5.98 18.14 8.16
CA LEU A 196 7.45 18.14 8.18
C LEU A 196 8.03 19.52 7.87
N GLN A 197 7.52 20.20 6.85
CA GLN A 197 7.95 21.53 6.44
C GLN A 197 7.70 22.58 7.52
N GLN A 198 6.58 22.47 8.23
CA GLN A 198 6.21 23.37 9.33
C GLN A 198 6.86 22.98 10.68
N ASN A 199 7.67 21.92 10.73
CA ASN A 199 8.30 21.40 11.94
C ASN A 199 7.27 20.99 13.05
N VAL A 200 6.07 20.61 12.68
CA VAL A 200 5.10 19.98 13.60
C VAL A 200 5.66 18.67 14.10
N VAL A 201 6.34 17.95 13.21
CA VAL A 201 7.14 16.75 13.49
C VAL A 201 8.57 16.93 12.97
N ASP A 202 9.54 16.24 13.59
CA ASP A 202 10.94 16.31 13.21
C ASP A 202 11.28 15.35 12.07
N GLY A 203 10.58 14.24 12.00
CA GLY A 203 10.83 13.19 11.03
C GLY A 203 9.63 12.30 10.76
N GLN A 204 9.85 11.30 9.92
CA GLN A 204 8.89 10.28 9.53
C GLN A 204 9.63 8.99 9.15
N GLU A 205 8.88 7.94 8.79
CA GLU A 205 9.41 6.69 8.25
C GLU A 205 8.62 6.31 7.00
N ASN A 206 9.30 5.81 5.97
CA ASN A 206 8.69 5.39 4.71
C ASN A 206 9.68 4.64 3.82
N ALA A 207 9.17 3.97 2.78
CA ALA A 207 10.00 3.38 1.75
C ALA A 207 10.72 4.47 0.91
N PRO A 208 11.95 4.22 0.40
CA PRO A 208 12.73 5.20 -0.36
C PRO A 208 12.00 5.79 -1.55
N SER A 209 11.18 4.99 -2.26
CA SER A 209 10.37 5.48 -3.36
C SER A 209 9.35 6.54 -2.94
N THR A 210 8.68 6.33 -1.82
CA THR A 210 7.71 7.27 -1.25
C THR A 210 8.41 8.54 -0.76
N ILE A 211 9.56 8.40 -0.08
CA ILE A 211 10.39 9.53 0.38
C ILE A 211 10.79 10.43 -0.80
N ASN A 212 11.19 9.82 -1.92
CA ASN A 212 11.59 10.57 -3.12
C ASN A 212 10.37 11.19 -3.85
N MET A 213 9.31 10.40 -4.08
CA MET A 213 8.19 10.81 -4.94
C MET A 213 7.24 11.82 -4.30
N LEU A 214 7.08 11.80 -2.98
CA LEU A 214 6.26 12.79 -2.26
C LEU A 214 7.02 14.06 -1.89
N GLY A 215 8.30 14.19 -2.26
CA GLY A 215 9.09 15.38 -1.90
C GLY A 215 9.51 15.43 -0.42
N ILE A 216 9.45 14.32 0.31
CA ILE A 216 9.91 14.26 1.71
C ILE A 216 11.39 14.60 1.79
N ALA A 217 12.20 14.14 0.83
CA ALA A 217 13.63 14.46 0.73
C ALA A 217 13.92 15.97 0.61
N ASP A 218 12.97 16.78 0.17
CA ASP A 218 13.16 18.24 0.02
C ASP A 218 13.00 18.97 1.36
N VAL A 219 12.43 18.32 2.38
CA VAL A 219 12.17 18.89 3.71
C VAL A 219 12.83 18.11 4.85
N GLN A 220 13.62 17.08 4.53
CA GLN A 220 14.37 16.26 5.50
C GLN A 220 15.86 16.36 5.21
N LYS A 221 16.70 16.17 6.24
CA LYS A 221 18.16 16.33 6.13
C LYS A 221 18.91 15.00 6.26
N PHE A 222 18.34 14.06 6.97
CA PHE A 222 18.97 12.78 7.32
C PHE A 222 18.02 11.64 6.98
N MET A 223 18.57 10.54 6.48
CA MET A 223 17.90 9.28 6.26
C MET A 223 18.76 8.15 6.80
N SER A 224 18.17 7.18 7.47
CA SER A 224 18.85 5.96 7.93
C SER A 224 18.14 4.74 7.32
N THR A 225 18.89 3.94 6.54
CA THR A 225 18.36 2.76 5.83
C THR A 225 18.35 1.55 6.78
N ASP A 226 17.46 1.56 7.73
CA ASP A 226 17.36 0.54 8.75
C ASP A 226 16.38 -0.60 8.45
N ASP A 227 15.51 -0.43 7.44
CA ASP A 227 14.52 -1.43 6.98
C ASP A 227 13.66 -1.98 8.13
N HIS A 228 13.27 -1.14 9.09
CA HIS A 228 12.66 -1.57 10.36
C HIS A 228 11.33 -2.29 10.21
N VAL A 229 10.58 -2.05 9.13
CA VAL A 229 9.33 -2.73 8.84
C VAL A 229 9.10 -2.83 7.34
N PHE A 230 8.59 -3.96 6.88
CA PHE A 230 8.03 -4.09 5.54
C PHE A 230 6.55 -3.69 5.60
N SER A 231 6.14 -2.78 4.75
CA SER A 231 4.75 -2.37 4.59
C SER A 231 4.17 -2.93 3.29
N ALA A 232 2.94 -3.40 3.36
CA ALA A 232 2.19 -3.86 2.20
C ALA A 232 1.29 -2.76 1.64
N MET A 233 0.99 -2.85 0.35
CA MET A 233 -0.10 -2.12 -0.31
C MET A 233 -1.26 -3.07 -0.57
N LEU A 234 -2.47 -2.58 -0.45
CA LEU A 234 -3.69 -3.28 -0.78
C LEU A 234 -4.40 -2.58 -1.94
N LEU A 235 -4.77 -3.34 -2.97
CA LEU A 235 -5.73 -2.89 -3.97
C LEU A 235 -7.12 -3.33 -3.50
N VAL A 236 -7.94 -2.38 -3.05
CA VAL A 236 -9.27 -2.64 -2.53
C VAL A 236 -10.33 -2.12 -3.50
N MET A 237 -11.45 -2.84 -3.60
CA MET A 237 -12.56 -2.50 -4.49
C MET A 237 -13.89 -2.58 -3.74
N ALA A 238 -14.77 -1.62 -3.99
CA ALA A 238 -16.12 -1.61 -3.44
C ALA A 238 -16.92 -2.82 -3.96
N ASP A 239 -17.57 -3.54 -3.05
CA ASP A 239 -18.37 -4.73 -3.38
C ASP A 239 -19.51 -4.40 -4.35
N ASP A 240 -20.16 -3.24 -4.19
CA ASP A 240 -21.19 -2.77 -5.10
C ASP A 240 -20.65 -2.50 -6.51
N SER A 241 -19.43 -1.98 -6.63
CA SER A 241 -18.80 -1.75 -7.93
C SER A 241 -18.41 -3.08 -8.61
N LEU A 242 -17.92 -4.04 -7.83
CA LEU A 242 -17.61 -5.39 -8.31
C LEU A 242 -18.90 -6.14 -8.71
N ALA A 243 -19.98 -6.00 -7.95
CA ALA A 243 -21.27 -6.63 -8.23
C ALA A 243 -21.92 -6.15 -9.53
N LYS A 244 -21.71 -4.90 -9.93
CA LYS A 244 -22.21 -4.33 -11.19
C LYS A 244 -21.52 -4.90 -12.43
N LEU A 245 -20.35 -5.52 -12.29
CA LEU A 245 -19.62 -6.16 -13.40
C LEU A 245 -20.23 -7.51 -13.76
N THR A 246 -20.18 -7.87 -15.04
CA THR A 246 -20.51 -9.24 -15.47
C THR A 246 -19.47 -10.24 -14.91
N PRO A 247 -19.78 -11.57 -14.88
CA PRO A 247 -18.81 -12.57 -14.46
C PRO A 247 -17.48 -12.49 -15.21
N ASP A 248 -17.51 -12.30 -16.52
CA ASP A 248 -16.29 -12.16 -17.33
C ASP A 248 -15.51 -10.88 -17.00
N GLN A 249 -16.20 -9.76 -16.78
CA GLN A 249 -15.57 -8.51 -16.38
C GLN A 249 -14.95 -8.61 -14.99
N ARG A 250 -15.61 -9.29 -14.04
CA ARG A 250 -15.01 -9.56 -12.71
C ARG A 250 -13.73 -10.36 -12.83
N LYS A 251 -13.75 -11.43 -13.66
CA LYS A 251 -12.52 -12.19 -13.91
C LYS A 251 -11.39 -11.32 -14.47
N ILE A 252 -11.71 -10.46 -15.46
CA ILE A 252 -10.73 -9.52 -16.05
C ILE A 252 -10.17 -8.56 -14.99
N VAL A 253 -11.00 -8.05 -14.07
CA VAL A 253 -10.55 -7.17 -12.96
C VAL A 253 -9.61 -7.93 -12.01
N HIS A 254 -9.92 -9.18 -11.67
CA HIS A 254 -9.02 -10.00 -10.86
C HIS A 254 -7.69 -10.30 -11.57
N ASP A 255 -7.72 -10.65 -12.86
CA ASP A 255 -6.50 -10.87 -13.65
C ASP A 255 -5.65 -9.58 -13.73
N ALA A 256 -6.31 -8.42 -13.91
CA ALA A 256 -5.66 -7.10 -13.91
C ALA A 256 -5.03 -6.77 -12.55
N ALA A 257 -5.67 -7.15 -11.45
CA ALA A 257 -5.15 -6.94 -10.11
C ALA A 257 -3.88 -7.79 -9.87
N MET A 258 -3.83 -9.03 -10.37
CA MET A 258 -2.62 -9.86 -10.29
C MET A 258 -1.48 -9.25 -11.11
N LEU A 259 -1.76 -8.71 -12.30
CA LEU A 259 -0.78 -7.98 -13.11
C LEU A 259 -0.27 -6.73 -12.39
N GLN A 260 -1.20 -5.95 -11.79
CA GLN A 260 -0.88 -4.75 -11.01
C GLN A 260 0.12 -5.05 -9.89
N ALA A 261 -0.14 -6.10 -9.07
CA ALA A 261 0.77 -6.51 -8.00
C ALA A 261 2.15 -6.92 -8.53
N SER A 262 2.21 -7.64 -9.65
CA SER A 262 3.46 -8.08 -10.27
C SER A 262 4.29 -6.90 -10.79
N VAL A 263 3.65 -5.93 -11.44
CA VAL A 263 4.29 -4.70 -11.91
C VAL A 263 4.79 -3.87 -10.72
N ASN A 264 3.95 -3.67 -9.70
CA ASN A 264 4.32 -2.91 -8.50
C ASN A 264 5.56 -3.50 -7.83
N ASN A 265 5.55 -4.80 -7.51
CA ASN A 265 6.66 -5.48 -6.83
C ASN A 265 7.95 -5.40 -7.65
N SER A 266 7.87 -5.66 -8.96
CA SER A 266 9.04 -5.62 -9.84
C SER A 266 9.65 -4.23 -9.94
N GLU A 267 8.81 -3.20 -10.09
CA GLU A 267 9.27 -1.80 -10.18
C GLU A 267 9.84 -1.30 -8.85
N ARG A 268 9.25 -1.70 -7.70
CA ARG A 268 9.79 -1.38 -6.36
C ARG A 268 11.17 -1.96 -6.18
N ALA A 269 11.35 -3.27 -6.42
CA ALA A 269 12.64 -3.94 -6.30
C ALA A 269 13.70 -3.31 -7.21
N ARG A 270 13.34 -2.99 -8.46
CA ARG A 270 14.24 -2.37 -9.44
C ARG A 270 14.66 -0.95 -9.06
N SER A 271 13.74 -0.16 -8.47
CA SER A 271 13.92 1.28 -8.28
C SER A 271 14.46 1.69 -6.91
N THR A 272 14.49 0.80 -5.90
CA THR A 272 14.89 1.15 -4.53
C THR A 272 16.24 1.86 -4.47
N ARG A 273 17.29 1.27 -5.08
CA ARG A 273 18.62 1.89 -5.09
C ARG A 273 18.64 3.25 -5.80
N ALA A 274 17.95 3.36 -6.95
CA ALA A 274 17.87 4.61 -7.69
C ALA A 274 17.17 5.72 -6.88
N ASN A 275 16.13 5.37 -6.11
CA ASN A 275 15.46 6.31 -5.22
C ASN A 275 16.36 6.79 -4.08
N ILE A 276 17.18 5.89 -3.48
CA ILE A 276 18.16 6.28 -2.46
C ILE A 276 19.20 7.24 -3.05
N GLU A 277 19.73 6.97 -4.25
CA GLU A 277 20.66 7.87 -4.90
C GLU A 277 20.03 9.22 -5.27
N ALA A 278 18.78 9.23 -5.70
CA ALA A 278 18.03 10.47 -5.95
C ALA A 278 17.82 11.30 -4.66
N ILE A 279 17.54 10.63 -3.52
CA ILE A 279 17.44 11.27 -2.21
C ILE A 279 18.79 11.91 -1.81
N LYS A 280 19.91 11.20 -1.99
CA LYS A 280 21.26 11.75 -1.76
C LYS A 280 21.55 12.95 -2.65
N ALA A 281 21.15 12.89 -3.93
CA ALA A 281 21.37 13.99 -4.88
C ALA A 281 20.60 15.27 -4.50
N LYS A 282 19.55 15.16 -3.68
CA LYS A 282 18.82 16.28 -3.06
C LYS A 282 19.51 16.86 -1.83
N GLY A 283 20.66 16.33 -1.44
CA GLY A 283 21.45 16.79 -0.29
C GLY A 283 21.10 16.16 1.05
N VAL A 284 20.31 15.08 1.05
CA VAL A 284 20.02 14.31 2.27
C VAL A 284 21.23 13.45 2.61
N GLU A 285 21.73 13.55 3.85
CA GLU A 285 22.74 12.65 4.38
C GLU A 285 22.11 11.26 4.63
N VAL A 286 22.53 10.26 3.87
CA VAL A 286 22.02 8.89 3.98
C VAL A 286 23.01 8.02 4.72
N TYR A 287 22.62 7.54 5.89
CA TYR A 287 23.34 6.58 6.70
C TYR A 287 22.88 5.15 6.39
N ILE A 288 23.82 4.27 6.06
CA ILE A 288 23.54 2.86 5.83
C ILE A 288 23.68 2.11 7.16
N THR A 289 22.57 1.70 7.72
CA THR A 289 22.52 1.00 9.00
C THR A 289 23.08 -0.42 8.85
N SER A 290 24.08 -0.76 9.65
CA SER A 290 24.69 -2.09 9.65
C SER A 290 23.76 -3.15 10.26
N PRO A 291 23.96 -4.45 9.96
CA PRO A 291 23.19 -5.52 10.59
C PRO A 291 23.23 -5.51 12.11
N ALA A 292 24.40 -5.18 12.71
CA ALA A 292 24.55 -5.11 14.16
C ALA A 292 23.74 -3.96 14.78
N GLU A 293 23.65 -2.83 14.10
CA GLU A 293 22.80 -1.69 14.52
C GLU A 293 21.32 -2.02 14.36
N LYS A 294 20.93 -2.68 13.27
CA LYS A 294 19.52 -3.15 13.07
C LYS A 294 19.07 -4.07 14.22
N GLU A 295 19.96 -4.96 14.71
CA GLU A 295 19.62 -5.82 15.84
C GLU A 295 19.39 -5.04 17.15
N GLN A 296 19.99 -3.87 17.34
CA GLN A 296 19.71 -3.00 18.50
C GLN A 296 18.29 -2.43 18.43
N PHE A 297 17.86 -1.95 17.25
CA PHE A 297 16.50 -1.48 17.04
C PHE A 297 15.47 -2.62 17.19
N LYS A 298 15.78 -3.78 16.63
CA LYS A 298 14.95 -4.98 16.73
C LYS A 298 14.74 -5.40 18.18
N ALA A 299 15.83 -5.45 18.97
CA ALA A 299 15.79 -5.84 20.38
C ALA A 299 14.85 -4.96 21.21
N LEU A 300 14.76 -3.64 20.89
CA LEU A 300 13.89 -2.72 21.61
C LEU A 300 12.44 -2.70 21.07
N SER A 301 12.24 -2.92 19.77
CA SER A 301 10.94 -2.70 19.15
C SER A 301 10.14 -3.97 18.95
N GLN A 302 10.75 -5.09 18.56
CA GLN A 302 10.03 -6.27 18.09
C GLN A 302 9.16 -6.92 19.18
N ALA A 303 9.73 -7.23 20.34
CA ALA A 303 8.97 -7.91 21.40
C ALA A 303 7.82 -7.07 21.96
N PRO A 304 7.99 -5.76 22.30
CA PRO A 304 6.88 -4.93 22.75
C PRO A 304 5.79 -4.71 21.72
N VAL A 305 6.15 -4.68 20.42
CA VAL A 305 5.18 -4.55 19.32
C VAL A 305 4.40 -5.85 19.13
N ILE A 306 5.07 -7.01 19.14
CA ILE A 306 4.41 -8.33 19.11
C ILE A 306 3.42 -8.47 20.27
N GLU A 307 3.83 -8.13 21.49
CA GLU A 307 2.95 -8.19 22.67
C GLU A 307 1.72 -7.29 22.50
N TYR A 308 1.92 -6.07 22.01
CA TYR A 308 0.83 -5.16 21.69
C TYR A 308 -0.12 -5.76 20.65
N ILE A 309 0.40 -6.26 19.52
CA ILE A 309 -0.42 -6.86 18.46
C ILE A 309 -1.20 -8.06 19.01
N ARG A 310 -0.57 -8.95 19.80
CA ARG A 310 -1.23 -10.07 20.47
C ARG A 310 -2.39 -9.64 21.37
N SER A 311 -2.21 -8.54 22.09
CA SER A 311 -3.27 -8.01 22.96
C SER A 311 -4.50 -7.49 22.20
N VAL A 312 -4.31 -7.12 20.92
CA VAL A 312 -5.37 -6.55 20.07
C VAL A 312 -6.04 -7.60 19.19
N VAL A 313 -5.26 -8.52 18.59
CA VAL A 313 -5.76 -9.45 17.56
C VAL A 313 -5.70 -10.93 18.00
N GLY A 314 -5.16 -11.22 19.18
CA GLY A 314 -4.98 -12.57 19.69
C GLY A 314 -3.68 -13.22 19.27
N ASN A 315 -3.35 -14.34 19.91
CA ASN A 315 -2.09 -15.07 19.67
C ASN A 315 -2.08 -15.79 18.32
N GLU A 316 -3.21 -16.38 17.94
CA GLU A 316 -3.33 -17.28 16.79
C GLU A 316 -2.89 -16.62 15.48
N LEU A 317 -3.35 -15.40 15.20
CA LEU A 317 -2.99 -14.69 13.98
C LEU A 317 -1.49 -14.35 13.94
N VAL A 318 -0.93 -13.90 15.07
CA VAL A 318 0.50 -13.58 15.17
C VAL A 318 1.35 -14.84 14.98
N ASP A 319 0.98 -15.94 15.64
CA ASP A 319 1.71 -17.22 15.51
C ASP A 319 1.63 -17.76 14.09
N SER A 320 0.45 -17.67 13.46
CA SER A 320 0.24 -18.08 12.07
C SER A 320 1.10 -17.25 11.10
N MET A 321 1.16 -15.92 11.30
CA MET A 321 2.00 -15.04 10.47
C MET A 321 3.48 -15.38 10.63
N LEU A 322 3.98 -15.54 11.85
CA LEU A 322 5.39 -15.90 12.10
C LEU A 322 5.74 -17.28 11.55
N ALA A 323 4.79 -18.24 11.60
CA ALA A 323 4.95 -19.56 10.99
C ALA A 323 4.99 -19.46 9.47
N ASP A 324 4.15 -18.62 8.86
CA ASP A 324 4.13 -18.42 7.41
C ASP A 324 5.41 -17.74 6.89
N VAL A 325 6.00 -16.82 7.66
CA VAL A 325 7.33 -16.27 7.36
C VAL A 325 8.41 -17.36 7.34
N LYS A 326 8.37 -18.31 8.31
CA LYS A 326 9.30 -19.45 8.32
C LYS A 326 9.08 -20.36 7.11
N ARG A 327 7.81 -20.62 6.72
CA ARG A 327 7.47 -21.35 5.49
C ARG A 327 8.05 -20.63 4.26
N ALA A 328 7.83 -19.34 4.16
CA ALA A 328 8.31 -18.52 3.04
C ALA A 328 9.84 -18.55 2.90
N ARG A 329 10.59 -18.51 4.01
CA ARG A 329 12.06 -18.66 3.99
C ARG A 329 12.48 -20.00 3.38
N LYS A 330 11.80 -21.11 3.74
CA LYS A 330 12.06 -22.41 3.13
C LYS A 330 11.81 -22.42 1.63
N VAL A 331 10.73 -21.78 1.19
CA VAL A 331 10.39 -21.70 -0.24
C VAL A 331 11.43 -20.88 -1.01
N VAL A 332 11.86 -19.75 -0.45
CA VAL A 332 12.74 -18.79 -1.16
C VAL A 332 14.20 -19.20 -1.09
N TYR A 333 14.67 -19.70 0.05
CA TYR A 333 16.10 -19.99 0.28
C TYR A 333 16.44 -21.47 0.44
N GLY A 334 15.43 -22.35 0.57
CA GLY A 334 15.65 -23.79 0.79
C GLY A 334 16.06 -24.14 2.24
N GLU A 335 15.84 -23.24 3.22
CA GLU A 335 16.27 -23.39 4.63
C GLU A 335 15.18 -23.99 5.53
#